data_b8f0d316806b66dccdbdb041fe342710
#
_entry.id   b8f0d316806b66dccdbdb041fe342710
#
_cell.length_a   1.000
_cell.length_b   1.000
_cell.length_c   1.000
_cell.angle_alpha   90.00
_cell.angle_beta   90.00
_cell.angle_gamma   90.00
#
_symmetry.space_group_name_H-M   'P 1'
#
loop_
_entity.id
_entity.type
_entity.pdbx_description
1 polymer ?
#
loop_
_entity_poly.entity_id
_entity_poly.type
_entity_poly.pdbx_seq_one_letter_code
_entity_poly.pdbx_strand_id
1 'polypeptide(L)'
;VIRLPTPRAVKDKFYSLQGLYTDQDESSWVTLWRLFKASLYHTALHAAYSDFGRYAVWAKGKDLTLATYSVSLVEDLHVTAQAAKRWPGILPDIAHANYISGLRATDPAAVGRGSLRDAASLLLAVWGIGRRAKDSSEEERKREAFASKLRSTVNAAVNMKADERKDLLLSATHEVYFQVAGGGRLSEIPFLPHTEAHGETSLFDSKLVERPDDAALLDSAYQTLGLTRGAGEQKLMKQEATDAYLDMQTNNDRLSMMKSAYESLAATTRLEGVEIPQGDYGMFLRVKSALSGPISNVKNQLRQVRNVLDETGGHEGGQLDLPEAMQVVASKARRSDVFVRLENVHKEEAWAIMIDASKSISSFSHEVKGIATCLGEVANDLVSKPDQWAMYSFNNTFEIVKDFEEDYAITTKARLGALTQRNMTLLPDAMRVVQGALASKSADIRILVLVSDGFPTGYEGIGKKLVETIKEISRSGTLLIGVGINSSEIEEYFTVHCVLDSPYQMMKTFVKAYLELSSMF
;
A
#
# COMPACT_ATOMS: atom_id res chain seq x y z
N VAL A 1 -7.12 -6.70 10.53
CA VAL A 1 -6.73 -5.83 9.40
C VAL A 1 -6.96 -4.39 9.86
N ILE A 2 -5.90 -3.58 9.86
CA ILE A 2 -5.99 -2.15 10.15
C ILE A 2 -6.23 -1.44 8.82
N ARG A 3 -7.28 -0.64 8.73
CA ARG A 3 -7.57 0.21 7.56
C ARG A 3 -7.36 1.66 7.96
N LEU A 4 -6.51 2.37 7.24
CA LEU A 4 -6.25 3.78 7.46
C LEU A 4 -6.98 4.60 6.39
N PRO A 5 -7.64 5.70 6.77
CA PRO A 5 -8.15 6.64 5.78
C PRO A 5 -6.95 7.32 5.10
N THR A 6 -7.00 7.40 3.78
CA THR A 6 -5.99 8.11 2.99
C THR A 6 -6.64 9.26 2.25
N PRO A 7 -5.98 10.42 2.12
CA PRO A 7 -6.48 11.50 1.29
C PRO A 7 -6.69 11.02 -0.15
N ARG A 8 -7.82 11.39 -0.74
CA ARG A 8 -8.17 11.02 -2.13
C ARG A 8 -8.45 12.28 -2.93
N ALA A 9 -7.88 12.36 -4.14
CA ALA A 9 -8.28 13.37 -5.10
C ALA A 9 -9.69 13.02 -5.65
N VAL A 10 -10.58 14.02 -5.69
CA VAL A 10 -11.94 13.88 -6.18
C VAL A 10 -12.16 14.88 -7.30
N LYS A 11 -12.41 14.39 -8.53
CA LYS A 11 -12.68 15.18 -9.74
C LYS A 11 -11.63 16.25 -10.06
N ASP A 12 -10.37 15.99 -9.75
CA ASP A 12 -9.20 16.87 -9.98
C ASP A 12 -9.33 18.29 -9.38
N LYS A 13 -10.24 18.48 -8.43
CA LYS A 13 -10.48 19.80 -7.80
C LYS A 13 -10.46 19.78 -6.29
N PHE A 14 -10.75 18.63 -5.68
CA PHE A 14 -10.89 18.51 -4.24
C PHE A 14 -10.06 17.34 -3.71
N TYR A 15 -9.60 17.48 -2.48
CA TYR A 15 -9.18 16.36 -1.67
C TYR A 15 -10.33 15.94 -0.73
N SER A 16 -10.44 14.63 -0.48
CA SER A 16 -11.39 14.09 0.49
C SER A 16 -10.67 13.19 1.50
N LEU A 17 -10.98 13.38 2.78
CA LEU A 17 -10.54 12.53 3.88
C LEU A 17 -11.63 12.50 4.96
N GLN A 18 -12.06 11.32 5.37
CA GLN A 18 -13.04 11.14 6.46
C GLN A 18 -14.34 11.97 6.26
N GLY A 19 -14.84 12.02 5.04
CA GLY A 19 -16.01 12.82 4.68
C GLY A 19 -15.80 14.33 4.64
N LEU A 20 -14.60 14.84 4.91
CA LEU A 20 -14.23 16.24 4.66
C LEU A 20 -13.80 16.41 3.21
N TYR A 21 -14.30 17.44 2.54
CA TYR A 21 -13.90 17.86 1.20
C TYR A 21 -13.25 19.25 1.29
N THR A 22 -12.05 19.36 0.74
CA THR A 22 -11.26 20.60 0.73
C THR A 22 -10.73 20.89 -0.66
N ASP A 23 -10.40 22.14 -0.94
CA ASP A 23 -9.71 22.53 -2.17
C ASP A 23 -8.30 21.89 -2.23
N GLN A 24 -7.74 21.81 -3.44
CA GLN A 24 -6.38 21.28 -3.64
C GLN A 24 -5.35 22.41 -3.49
N ASP A 25 -5.16 22.85 -2.26
CA ASP A 25 -4.15 23.84 -1.90
C ASP A 25 -3.30 23.39 -0.70
N GLU A 26 -2.19 24.08 -0.46
CA GLU A 26 -1.25 23.78 0.62
C GLU A 26 -1.91 23.86 2.01
N SER A 27 -2.79 24.82 2.23
CA SER A 27 -3.45 25.02 3.53
C SER A 27 -4.38 23.87 3.86
N SER A 28 -5.18 23.44 2.89
CA SER A 28 -6.05 22.29 2.98
C SER A 28 -5.26 21.02 3.21
N TRP A 29 -4.13 20.85 2.52
CA TRP A 29 -3.25 19.71 2.72
C TRP A 29 -2.68 19.61 4.14
N VAL A 30 -2.27 20.72 4.73
CA VAL A 30 -1.82 20.75 6.15
C VAL A 30 -2.89 20.18 7.08
N THR A 31 -4.16 20.59 6.88
CA THR A 31 -5.29 20.09 7.64
C THR A 31 -5.48 18.57 7.43
N LEU A 32 -5.48 18.12 6.18
CA LEU A 32 -5.66 16.70 5.83
C LEU A 32 -4.51 15.83 6.37
N TRP A 33 -3.28 16.30 6.28
CA TRP A 33 -2.12 15.60 6.81
C TRP A 33 -2.22 15.38 8.32
N ARG A 34 -2.63 16.39 9.06
CA ARG A 34 -2.84 16.29 10.52
C ARG A 34 -3.99 15.34 10.86
N LEU A 35 -5.10 15.39 10.12
CA LEU A 35 -6.21 14.44 10.27
C LEU A 35 -5.77 13.01 10.00
N PHE A 36 -4.98 12.80 8.95
CA PHE A 36 -4.41 11.48 8.64
C PHE A 36 -3.53 10.97 9.78
N LYS A 37 -2.60 11.79 10.29
CA LYS A 37 -1.75 11.43 11.43
C LYS A 37 -2.57 11.11 12.69
N ALA A 38 -3.58 11.92 13.00
CA ALA A 38 -4.46 11.67 14.13
C ALA A 38 -5.16 10.30 14.02
N SER A 39 -5.66 9.93 12.84
CA SER A 39 -6.27 8.62 12.60
C SER A 39 -5.27 7.47 12.72
N LEU A 40 -4.06 7.66 12.19
CA LEU A 40 -2.98 6.70 12.32
C LEU A 40 -2.63 6.43 13.78
N TYR A 41 -2.44 7.50 14.54
CA TYR A 41 -2.13 7.40 15.97
C TYR A 41 -3.26 6.74 16.75
N HIS A 42 -4.50 7.17 16.53
CA HIS A 42 -5.67 6.62 17.19
C HIS A 42 -5.80 5.11 16.95
N THR A 43 -5.69 4.67 15.71
CA THR A 43 -5.75 3.24 15.35
C THR A 43 -4.60 2.44 15.96
N ALA A 44 -3.38 2.99 15.97
CA ALA A 44 -2.22 2.36 16.59
C ALA A 44 -2.39 2.22 18.12
N LEU A 45 -2.97 3.23 18.77
CA LEU A 45 -3.25 3.21 20.19
C LEU A 45 -4.28 2.13 20.56
N HIS A 46 -5.35 1.96 19.77
CA HIS A 46 -6.28 0.85 19.96
C HIS A 46 -5.62 -0.51 19.81
N ALA A 47 -4.78 -0.68 18.79
CA ALA A 47 -4.03 -1.94 18.60
C ALA A 47 -3.11 -2.27 19.78
N ALA A 48 -2.59 -1.24 20.47
CA ALA A 48 -1.66 -1.41 21.58
C ALA A 48 -2.35 -1.57 22.95
N TYR A 49 -3.52 -0.95 23.16
CA TYR A 49 -4.08 -0.79 24.52
C TYR A 49 -5.51 -1.28 24.69
N SER A 50 -6.29 -1.50 23.63
CA SER A 50 -7.67 -1.95 23.77
C SER A 50 -7.80 -3.46 23.91
N ASP A 51 -8.68 -3.89 24.82
CA ASP A 51 -9.06 -5.29 25.01
C ASP A 51 -10.59 -5.43 24.98
N PHE A 52 -11.11 -5.76 23.80
CA PHE A 52 -12.54 -5.85 23.56
C PHE A 52 -13.23 -7.11 24.11
N GLY A 53 -12.47 -8.09 24.62
CA GLY A 53 -13.03 -9.38 25.07
C GLY A 53 -14.07 -9.25 26.19
N ARG A 54 -13.84 -8.40 27.20
CA ARG A 54 -14.79 -8.16 28.30
C ARG A 54 -16.04 -7.40 27.83
N TYR A 55 -15.88 -6.46 26.91
CA TYR A 55 -17.00 -5.69 26.35
C TYR A 55 -17.94 -6.58 25.54
N ALA A 56 -17.42 -7.54 24.81
CA ALA A 56 -18.24 -8.50 24.06
C ALA A 56 -19.15 -9.33 24.98
N VAL A 57 -18.67 -9.69 26.17
CA VAL A 57 -19.47 -10.37 27.20
C VAL A 57 -20.51 -9.42 27.80
N TRP A 58 -20.12 -8.20 28.15
CA TRP A 58 -20.99 -7.18 28.75
C TRP A 58 -22.11 -6.75 27.79
N ALA A 59 -21.87 -6.69 26.49
CA ALA A 59 -22.85 -6.26 25.49
C ALA A 59 -23.96 -7.29 25.22
N LYS A 60 -23.82 -8.55 25.68
CA LYS A 60 -24.85 -9.58 25.48
C LYS A 60 -26.19 -9.17 26.09
N GLY A 61 -27.25 -9.22 25.29
CA GLY A 61 -28.63 -8.86 25.72
C GLY A 61 -28.92 -7.35 25.81
N LYS A 62 -27.97 -6.49 25.40
CA LYS A 62 -28.15 -5.04 25.31
C LYS A 62 -28.44 -4.60 23.87
N ASP A 63 -28.94 -3.38 23.69
CA ASP A 63 -29.00 -2.76 22.38
C ASP A 63 -27.58 -2.62 21.82
N LEU A 64 -27.29 -3.27 20.68
CA LEU A 64 -25.95 -3.38 20.15
C LEU A 64 -25.36 -2.03 19.72
N THR A 65 -26.18 -1.16 19.12
CA THR A 65 -25.76 0.15 18.64
C THR A 65 -25.34 1.05 19.79
N LEU A 66 -26.16 1.07 20.84
CA LEU A 66 -25.90 1.85 22.05
C LEU A 66 -24.72 1.27 22.85
N ALA A 67 -24.59 -0.05 22.90
CA ALA A 67 -23.46 -0.71 23.55
C ALA A 67 -22.14 -0.39 22.80
N THR A 68 -22.16 -0.44 21.47
CA THR A 68 -20.98 -0.07 20.65
C THR A 68 -20.60 1.39 20.88
N TYR A 69 -21.56 2.32 20.82
CA TYR A 69 -21.29 3.73 21.14
C TYR A 69 -20.62 3.90 22.50
N SER A 70 -21.16 3.24 23.53
CA SER A 70 -20.65 3.38 24.90
C SER A 70 -19.22 2.83 25.05
N VAL A 71 -18.92 1.70 24.41
CA VAL A 71 -17.58 1.12 24.38
C VAL A 71 -16.61 2.02 23.63
N SER A 72 -16.98 2.47 22.42
CA SER A 72 -16.12 3.33 21.60
C SER A 72 -15.76 4.61 22.34
N LEU A 73 -16.74 5.32 22.92
CA LEU A 73 -16.48 6.57 23.63
C LEU A 73 -15.50 6.40 24.81
N VAL A 74 -15.65 5.33 25.59
CA VAL A 74 -14.77 5.08 26.75
C VAL A 74 -13.39 4.61 26.30
N GLU A 75 -13.31 3.74 25.29
CA GLU A 75 -12.02 3.27 24.77
C GLU A 75 -11.25 4.38 24.05
N ASP A 76 -11.90 5.25 23.28
CA ASP A 76 -11.28 6.41 22.65
C ASP A 76 -10.63 7.34 23.70
N LEU A 77 -11.35 7.59 24.80
CA LEU A 77 -10.82 8.34 25.93
C LEU A 77 -9.63 7.61 26.58
N HIS A 78 -9.76 6.29 26.79
CA HIS A 78 -8.72 5.48 27.43
C HIS A 78 -7.43 5.48 26.59
N VAL A 79 -7.52 5.22 25.28
CA VAL A 79 -6.32 5.19 24.44
C VAL A 79 -5.67 6.57 24.31
N THR A 80 -6.49 7.64 24.29
CA THR A 80 -5.99 9.01 24.29
C THR A 80 -5.29 9.37 25.61
N ALA A 81 -5.84 8.92 26.74
CA ALA A 81 -5.19 9.10 28.05
C ALA A 81 -3.88 8.30 28.17
N GLN A 82 -3.79 7.11 27.56
CA GLN A 82 -2.52 6.38 27.43
C GLN A 82 -1.50 7.14 26.60
N ALA A 83 -1.94 7.77 25.51
CA ALA A 83 -1.09 8.63 24.68
C ALA A 83 -0.54 9.82 25.46
N ALA A 84 -1.38 10.48 26.26
CA ALA A 84 -0.96 11.61 27.10
C ALA A 84 0.19 11.24 28.06
N LYS A 85 0.19 10.01 28.55
CA LYS A 85 1.22 9.52 29.46
C LYS A 85 2.49 9.07 28.75
N ARG A 86 2.39 8.43 27.59
CA ARG A 86 3.51 7.72 26.97
C ARG A 86 4.08 8.42 25.73
N TRP A 87 3.24 9.11 24.98
CA TRP A 87 3.59 9.78 23.72
C TRP A 87 2.90 11.16 23.59
N PRO A 88 3.17 12.09 24.51
CA PRO A 88 2.50 13.40 24.51
C PRO A 88 2.68 14.17 23.19
N GLY A 89 3.75 13.90 22.44
CA GLY A 89 4.03 14.55 21.16
C GLY A 89 3.02 14.28 20.03
N ILE A 90 2.16 13.24 20.16
CA ILE A 90 1.11 12.97 19.16
C ILE A 90 -0.21 13.69 19.47
N LEU A 91 -0.38 14.15 20.70
CA LEU A 91 -1.63 14.78 21.14
C LEU A 91 -2.01 16.07 20.40
N PRO A 92 -1.08 16.92 19.95
CA PRO A 92 -1.42 18.11 19.18
C PRO A 92 -2.15 17.81 17.86
N ASP A 93 -1.83 16.70 17.20
CA ASP A 93 -2.55 16.30 15.99
C ASP A 93 -3.95 15.78 16.32
N ILE A 94 -4.11 15.04 17.43
CA ILE A 94 -5.42 14.59 17.93
C ILE A 94 -6.27 15.80 18.35
N ALA A 95 -5.68 16.78 19.07
CA ALA A 95 -6.37 18.02 19.44
C ALA A 95 -6.84 18.81 18.20
N HIS A 96 -6.00 18.90 17.18
CA HIS A 96 -6.36 19.53 15.93
C HIS A 96 -7.49 18.78 15.21
N ALA A 97 -7.46 17.46 15.18
CA ALA A 97 -8.53 16.65 14.59
C ALA A 97 -9.85 16.83 15.34
N ASN A 98 -9.81 16.93 16.67
CA ASN A 98 -10.98 17.28 17.49
C ASN A 98 -11.51 18.67 17.13
N TYR A 99 -10.64 19.67 17.01
CA TYR A 99 -11.01 21.03 16.58
C TYR A 99 -11.68 21.03 15.20
N ILE A 100 -11.10 20.37 14.21
CA ILE A 100 -11.70 20.25 12.86
C ILE A 100 -13.05 19.55 12.92
N SER A 101 -13.19 18.50 13.74
CA SER A 101 -14.50 17.87 13.99
C SER A 101 -15.51 18.86 14.61
N GLY A 102 -15.05 19.71 15.53
CA GLY A 102 -15.89 20.76 16.11
C GLY A 102 -16.35 21.81 15.09
N LEU A 103 -15.51 22.20 14.12
CA LEU A 103 -15.92 23.09 13.02
C LEU A 103 -16.98 22.47 12.12
N ARG A 104 -16.97 21.15 11.98
CA ARG A 104 -17.93 20.39 11.17
C ARG A 104 -19.20 20.01 11.94
N ALA A 105 -19.18 20.09 13.27
CA ALA A 105 -20.26 19.58 14.10
C ALA A 105 -21.56 20.33 13.87
N THR A 106 -22.60 19.59 13.49
CA THR A 106 -23.98 20.05 13.43
C THR A 106 -24.55 20.13 14.84
N ASP A 107 -25.56 20.99 15.06
CA ASP A 107 -26.26 21.03 16.34
C ASP A 107 -26.94 19.67 16.61
N PRO A 108 -26.66 19.00 17.74
CA PRO A 108 -27.27 17.73 18.05
C PRO A 108 -28.80 17.75 18.03
N ALA A 109 -29.44 18.91 18.29
CA ALA A 109 -30.89 19.08 18.20
C ALA A 109 -31.39 18.99 16.74
N ALA A 110 -30.56 19.33 15.75
CA ALA A 110 -30.90 19.21 14.34
C ALA A 110 -30.63 17.79 13.79
N VAL A 111 -29.65 17.06 14.38
CA VAL A 111 -29.28 15.71 13.95
C VAL A 111 -30.33 14.66 14.32
N GLY A 112 -30.94 14.75 15.49
CA GLY A 112 -31.91 13.76 15.95
C GLY A 112 -32.65 14.11 17.23
N ARG A 113 -33.45 13.14 17.71
CA ARG A 113 -34.20 13.21 18.99
C ARG A 113 -33.87 12.00 19.85
N GLY A 114 -34.16 12.08 21.14
CA GLY A 114 -33.93 10.98 22.08
C GLY A 114 -32.45 10.59 22.18
N SER A 115 -32.20 9.31 22.20
CA SER A 115 -30.83 8.77 22.40
C SER A 115 -29.78 9.26 21.41
N LEU A 116 -30.14 9.53 20.15
CA LEU A 116 -29.18 10.05 19.17
C LEU A 116 -28.72 11.47 19.54
N ARG A 117 -29.64 12.35 19.90
CA ARG A 117 -29.31 13.69 20.38
C ARG A 117 -28.46 13.64 21.65
N ASP A 118 -28.80 12.76 22.59
CA ASP A 118 -28.07 12.64 23.86
C ASP A 118 -26.68 12.09 23.65
N ALA A 119 -26.50 11.06 22.79
CA ALA A 119 -25.22 10.50 22.43
C ALA A 119 -24.33 11.53 21.70
N ALA A 120 -24.90 12.23 20.70
CA ALA A 120 -24.18 13.27 19.95
C ALA A 120 -23.72 14.42 20.87
N SER A 121 -24.62 14.88 21.74
CA SER A 121 -24.32 15.94 22.70
C SER A 121 -23.25 15.51 23.72
N LEU A 122 -23.31 14.25 24.19
CA LEU A 122 -22.31 13.72 25.12
C LEU A 122 -20.93 13.57 24.43
N LEU A 123 -20.89 13.07 23.20
CA LEU A 123 -19.65 12.98 22.41
C LEU A 123 -18.96 14.35 22.33
N LEU A 124 -19.72 15.39 21.90
CA LEU A 124 -19.15 16.73 21.75
C LEU A 124 -18.69 17.33 23.09
N ALA A 125 -19.43 17.08 24.19
CA ALA A 125 -19.07 17.54 25.53
C ALA A 125 -17.80 16.83 26.05
N VAL A 126 -17.69 15.52 25.82
CA VAL A 126 -16.53 14.72 26.24
C VAL A 126 -15.24 15.20 25.57
N TRP A 127 -15.30 15.61 24.30
CA TRP A 127 -14.14 16.11 23.57
C TRP A 127 -13.98 17.63 23.62
N GLY A 128 -14.86 18.35 24.32
CA GLY A 128 -14.79 19.80 24.50
C GLY A 128 -15.01 20.60 23.21
N ILE A 129 -15.70 20.03 22.23
CA ILE A 129 -15.92 20.61 20.90
C ILE A 129 -17.37 20.99 20.62
N GLY A 130 -18.24 20.88 21.61
CA GLY A 130 -19.63 21.32 21.51
C GLY A 130 -19.76 22.86 21.40
N ARG A 131 -20.87 23.31 20.82
CA ARG A 131 -21.23 24.75 20.84
C ARG A 131 -21.51 25.17 22.29
N ARG A 132 -20.83 26.19 22.75
CA ARG A 132 -21.18 26.81 24.04
C ARG A 132 -22.30 27.80 23.79
N ALA A 133 -23.51 27.44 24.20
CA ALA A 133 -24.61 28.42 24.29
C ALA A 133 -24.28 29.46 25.37
N LYS A 134 -24.56 30.75 25.12
CA LYS A 134 -24.34 31.82 26.11
C LYS A 134 -25.18 31.59 27.38
N ASP A 135 -26.35 30.92 27.25
CA ASP A 135 -27.21 30.46 28.34
C ASP A 135 -27.33 28.93 28.30
N SER A 136 -26.40 28.23 28.97
CA SER A 136 -26.44 26.78 29.06
C SER A 136 -27.65 26.32 29.90
N SER A 137 -28.50 25.46 29.35
CA SER A 137 -29.60 24.82 30.06
C SER A 137 -29.11 23.96 31.25
N GLU A 138 -29.97 23.66 32.21
CA GLU A 138 -29.62 22.78 33.33
C GLU A 138 -29.18 21.39 32.84
N GLU A 139 -29.77 20.90 31.76
CA GLU A 139 -29.42 19.63 31.13
C GLU A 139 -28.00 19.66 30.53
N GLU A 140 -27.62 20.76 29.89
CA GLU A 140 -26.25 20.92 29.35
C GLU A 140 -25.19 20.96 30.45
N ARG A 141 -25.49 21.64 31.57
CA ARG A 141 -24.61 21.66 32.76
C ARG A 141 -24.43 20.28 33.37
N LYS A 142 -25.51 19.49 33.49
CA LYS A 142 -25.45 18.10 33.97
C LYS A 142 -24.62 17.22 33.04
N ARG A 143 -24.79 17.39 31.74
CA ARG A 143 -24.03 16.66 30.72
C ARG A 143 -22.52 17.00 30.75
N GLU A 144 -22.18 18.28 30.85
CA GLU A 144 -20.78 18.72 30.99
C GLU A 144 -20.14 18.21 32.29
N ALA A 145 -20.88 18.21 33.39
CA ALA A 145 -20.41 17.62 34.65
C ALA A 145 -20.18 16.12 34.52
N PHE A 146 -21.06 15.40 33.82
CA PHE A 146 -20.90 13.97 33.54
C PHE A 146 -19.66 13.72 32.63
N ALA A 147 -19.52 14.48 31.55
CA ALA A 147 -18.37 14.40 30.65
C ALA A 147 -17.05 14.65 31.37
N SER A 148 -17.01 15.64 32.28
CA SER A 148 -15.83 15.92 33.11
C SER A 148 -15.51 14.78 34.08
N LYS A 149 -16.53 14.22 34.74
CA LYS A 149 -16.38 13.04 35.61
C LYS A 149 -15.84 11.85 34.80
N LEU A 150 -16.39 11.60 33.62
CA LEU A 150 -15.97 10.49 32.75
C LEU A 150 -14.49 10.61 32.36
N ARG A 151 -14.07 11.80 31.89
CA ARG A 151 -12.65 12.07 31.58
C ARG A 151 -11.75 11.82 32.79
N SER A 152 -12.14 12.32 33.97
CA SER A 152 -11.36 12.13 35.21
C SER A 152 -11.24 10.64 35.60
N THR A 153 -12.34 9.89 35.49
CA THR A 153 -12.37 8.45 35.78
C THR A 153 -11.46 7.66 34.85
N VAL A 154 -11.55 7.93 33.54
CA VAL A 154 -10.73 7.25 32.54
C VAL A 154 -9.24 7.62 32.67
N ASN A 155 -8.93 8.88 32.95
CA ASN A 155 -7.54 9.31 33.22
C ASN A 155 -6.95 8.62 34.47
N ALA A 156 -7.75 8.42 35.53
CA ALA A 156 -7.31 7.68 36.71
C ALA A 156 -6.99 6.20 36.37
N ALA A 157 -7.76 5.59 35.48
CA ALA A 157 -7.58 4.20 35.07
C ALA A 157 -6.19 3.92 34.46
N VAL A 158 -5.56 4.90 33.81
CA VAL A 158 -4.23 4.75 33.16
C VAL A 158 -3.13 4.34 34.14
N ASN A 159 -3.27 4.70 35.40
CA ASN A 159 -2.29 4.42 36.46
C ASN A 159 -2.58 3.14 37.26
N MET A 160 -3.68 2.47 36.99
CA MET A 160 -4.12 1.27 37.70
C MET A 160 -3.51 -0.01 37.12
N LYS A 161 -3.54 -1.08 37.92
CA LYS A 161 -3.21 -2.44 37.44
C LYS A 161 -4.21 -2.88 36.37
N ALA A 162 -3.78 -3.83 35.52
CA ALA A 162 -4.55 -4.22 34.33
C ALA A 162 -6.00 -4.64 34.62
N ASP A 163 -6.22 -5.44 35.66
CA ASP A 163 -7.59 -5.93 35.98
C ASP A 163 -8.46 -4.84 36.61
N GLU A 164 -7.93 -4.07 37.56
CA GLU A 164 -8.62 -2.93 38.18
C GLU A 164 -9.01 -1.88 37.11
N ARG A 165 -8.09 -1.62 36.16
CA ARG A 165 -8.33 -0.73 35.01
C ARG A 165 -9.49 -1.22 34.16
N LYS A 166 -9.49 -2.52 33.81
CA LYS A 166 -10.55 -3.11 32.98
C LYS A 166 -11.92 -3.04 33.67
N ASP A 167 -11.96 -3.26 34.96
CA ASP A 167 -13.22 -3.19 35.72
C ASP A 167 -13.73 -1.74 35.82
N LEU A 168 -12.83 -0.76 36.01
CA LEU A 168 -13.20 0.65 36.04
C LEU A 168 -13.71 1.15 34.68
N LEU A 169 -13.03 0.77 33.57
CA LEU A 169 -13.47 1.12 32.22
C LEU A 169 -14.82 0.48 31.87
N LEU A 170 -15.05 -0.77 32.29
CA LEU A 170 -16.34 -1.42 32.11
C LEU A 170 -17.45 -0.74 32.91
N SER A 171 -17.18 -0.29 34.15
CA SER A 171 -18.09 0.51 34.94
C SER A 171 -18.40 1.84 34.27
N ALA A 172 -17.39 2.54 33.76
CA ALA A 172 -17.59 3.78 33.02
C ALA A 172 -18.45 3.58 31.76
N THR A 173 -18.22 2.49 31.02
CA THR A 173 -19.04 2.11 29.87
C THR A 173 -20.48 1.88 30.23
N HIS A 174 -20.73 1.25 31.37
CA HIS A 174 -22.06 1.03 31.90
C HIS A 174 -22.77 2.36 32.25
N GLU A 175 -22.07 3.30 32.90
CA GLU A 175 -22.59 4.64 33.19
C GLU A 175 -22.95 5.38 31.89
N VAL A 176 -22.09 5.36 30.84
CA VAL A 176 -22.39 5.97 29.55
C VAL A 176 -23.62 5.34 28.90
N TYR A 177 -23.73 4.01 28.91
CA TYR A 177 -24.87 3.30 28.37
C TYR A 177 -26.19 3.78 29.00
N PHE A 178 -26.27 3.84 30.31
CA PHE A 178 -27.49 4.28 31.00
C PHE A 178 -27.77 5.76 30.84
N GLN A 179 -26.75 6.60 30.73
CA GLN A 179 -26.93 8.04 30.49
C GLN A 179 -27.67 8.33 29.18
N VAL A 180 -27.48 7.47 28.17
CA VAL A 180 -28.06 7.65 26.83
C VAL A 180 -29.31 6.78 26.61
N ALA A 181 -29.43 5.64 27.28
CA ALA A 181 -30.50 4.66 27.06
C ALA A 181 -31.93 5.19 27.34
N GLY A 182 -32.06 6.24 28.15
CA GLY A 182 -33.38 6.83 28.50
C GLY A 182 -34.17 7.41 27.31
N GLY A 183 -33.48 7.68 26.19
CA GLY A 183 -34.10 8.25 24.98
C GLY A 183 -34.56 7.24 23.92
N GLY A 184 -34.46 5.92 24.18
CA GLY A 184 -34.83 4.87 23.22
C GLY A 184 -33.68 4.27 22.45
N ARG A 185 -33.94 3.72 21.25
CA ARG A 185 -32.93 3.12 20.41
C ARG A 185 -32.06 4.16 19.70
N LEU A 186 -30.78 3.85 19.55
CA LEU A 186 -29.81 4.67 18.79
C LEU A 186 -29.90 4.28 17.31
N SER A 187 -30.26 5.24 16.44
CA SER A 187 -30.45 5.02 15.00
C SER A 187 -29.12 4.96 14.23
N GLU A 188 -28.12 5.70 14.68
CA GLU A 188 -26.72 5.65 14.18
C GLU A 188 -25.76 5.85 15.35
N ILE A 189 -24.50 5.47 15.18
CA ILE A 189 -23.48 5.66 16.21
C ILE A 189 -22.74 6.97 15.90
N PRO A 190 -22.89 8.02 16.71
CA PRO A 190 -22.05 9.21 16.56
C PRO A 190 -20.62 8.93 17.03
N PHE A 191 -19.64 9.30 16.23
CA PHE A 191 -18.21 9.17 16.51
C PHE A 191 -17.44 10.35 15.91
N LEU A 192 -16.21 10.57 16.37
CA LEU A 192 -15.33 11.58 15.73
C LEU A 192 -14.81 11.05 14.38
N PRO A 193 -14.80 11.87 13.31
CA PRO A 193 -14.39 11.39 11.99
C PRO A 193 -12.99 10.78 11.91
N HIS A 194 -12.06 11.20 12.78
CA HIS A 194 -10.70 10.66 12.80
C HIS A 194 -10.55 9.37 13.61
N THR A 195 -11.56 8.97 14.41
CA THR A 195 -11.53 7.73 15.18
C THR A 195 -12.09 6.54 14.39
N GLU A 196 -12.91 6.79 13.35
CA GLU A 196 -13.50 5.76 12.50
C GLU A 196 -13.12 5.93 11.03
N ALA A 197 -12.54 4.89 10.43
CA ALA A 197 -11.99 4.95 9.07
C ALA A 197 -13.04 4.94 7.95
N HIS A 198 -14.29 4.55 8.24
CA HIS A 198 -15.27 4.19 7.20
C HIS A 198 -16.69 4.67 7.44
N GLY A 199 -16.94 5.37 8.53
CA GLY A 199 -18.27 5.81 8.87
C GLY A 199 -18.55 7.23 8.40
N GLU A 200 -19.69 7.45 7.77
CA GLU A 200 -20.32 8.76 7.69
C GLU A 200 -21.36 8.85 8.80
N THR A 201 -21.40 9.97 9.51
CA THR A 201 -22.40 10.27 10.52
C THR A 201 -23.06 11.58 10.20
N SER A 202 -24.36 11.68 10.47
CA SER A 202 -25.14 12.91 10.27
C SER A 202 -24.71 14.07 11.18
N LEU A 203 -23.86 13.79 12.17
CA LEU A 203 -23.36 14.79 13.13
C LEU A 203 -22.30 15.74 12.52
N PHE A 204 -21.61 15.37 11.45
CA PHE A 204 -20.51 16.16 10.92
C PHE A 204 -20.69 16.50 9.44
N ASP A 205 -20.68 17.79 9.14
CA ASP A 205 -20.76 18.29 7.76
C ASP A 205 -19.50 17.91 6.94
N SER A 206 -19.69 17.85 5.63
CA SER A 206 -18.62 17.56 4.68
C SER A 206 -17.69 18.74 4.40
N LYS A 207 -17.99 19.93 4.93
CA LYS A 207 -17.21 21.16 4.78
C LYS A 207 -16.90 21.77 6.13
N LEU A 208 -15.82 22.55 6.16
CA LEU A 208 -15.53 23.39 7.31
C LEU A 208 -16.50 24.58 7.32
N VAL A 209 -17.06 24.89 8.50
CA VAL A 209 -17.94 26.03 8.69
C VAL A 209 -17.21 27.06 9.56
N GLU A 210 -17.11 28.29 9.08
CA GLU A 210 -16.56 29.39 9.87
C GLU A 210 -17.42 29.62 11.12
N ARG A 211 -16.77 29.74 12.25
CA ARG A 211 -17.44 29.94 13.54
C ARG A 211 -16.95 31.21 14.22
N PRO A 212 -17.84 32.00 14.82
CA PRO A 212 -17.46 33.20 15.57
C PRO A 212 -16.66 32.88 16.84
N ASP A 213 -16.73 31.65 17.36
CA ASP A 213 -16.02 31.14 18.52
C ASP A 213 -14.81 30.23 18.18
N ASP A 214 -14.29 30.33 16.95
CA ASP A 214 -13.27 29.46 16.38
C ASP A 214 -11.99 29.35 17.26
N ALA A 215 -11.46 30.48 17.72
CA ALA A 215 -10.28 30.48 18.58
C ALA A 215 -10.55 29.81 19.95
N ALA A 216 -11.74 30.01 20.51
CA ALA A 216 -12.13 29.39 21.78
C ALA A 216 -12.36 27.89 21.62
N LEU A 217 -12.88 27.45 20.47
CA LEU A 217 -13.05 26.04 20.14
C LEU A 217 -11.68 25.32 20.04
N LEU A 218 -10.73 25.97 19.35
CA LEU A 218 -9.38 25.42 19.23
C LEU A 218 -8.71 25.30 20.62
N ASP A 219 -8.79 26.35 21.44
CA ASP A 219 -8.24 26.30 22.80
C ASP A 219 -8.91 25.24 23.65
N SER A 220 -10.22 25.07 23.53
CA SER A 220 -10.98 24.02 24.26
C SER A 220 -10.56 22.62 23.86
N ALA A 221 -10.35 22.36 22.54
CA ALA A 221 -9.88 21.07 22.06
C ALA A 221 -8.49 20.72 22.61
N TYR A 222 -7.58 21.69 22.68
CA TYR A 222 -6.25 21.51 23.28
C TYR A 222 -6.31 21.31 24.81
N GLN A 223 -7.05 22.16 25.52
CA GLN A 223 -7.19 22.09 26.99
C GLN A 223 -7.83 20.77 27.45
N THR A 224 -8.78 20.21 26.67
CA THR A 224 -9.42 18.93 26.98
C THR A 224 -8.42 17.78 27.02
N LEU A 225 -7.33 17.88 26.26
CA LEU A 225 -6.21 16.92 26.27
C LEU A 225 -5.05 17.33 27.22
N GLY A 226 -5.24 18.36 28.02
CA GLY A 226 -4.22 18.87 28.95
C GLY A 226 -3.06 19.62 28.26
N LEU A 227 -3.28 20.13 27.03
CA LEU A 227 -2.28 20.84 26.27
C LEU A 227 -2.45 22.35 26.34
N THR A 228 -1.31 23.06 26.27
CA THR A 228 -1.25 24.51 26.01
C THR A 228 -0.64 24.75 24.63
N ARG A 229 -1.20 25.68 23.86
CA ARG A 229 -0.70 25.99 22.52
C ARG A 229 0.66 26.68 22.58
N GLY A 230 1.66 26.10 21.91
CA GLY A 230 2.98 26.71 21.72
C GLY A 230 3.16 27.22 20.28
N ALA A 231 3.63 28.47 20.14
CA ALA A 231 3.86 29.06 18.78
C ALA A 231 4.93 28.31 17.98
N GLY A 232 5.95 27.74 18.66
CA GLY A 232 7.00 26.95 18.00
C GLY A 232 6.51 25.61 17.45
N GLU A 233 5.60 24.97 18.16
CA GLU A 233 5.01 23.68 17.78
C GLU A 233 4.16 23.80 16.51
N GLN A 234 3.35 24.85 16.40
CA GLN A 234 2.56 25.12 15.20
C GLN A 234 3.43 25.34 13.95
N LYS A 235 4.56 26.03 14.10
CA LYS A 235 5.50 26.25 13.00
C LYS A 235 6.13 24.96 12.51
N LEU A 236 6.57 24.09 13.43
CA LEU A 236 7.17 22.79 13.10
C LEU A 236 6.18 21.89 12.38
N MET A 237 4.94 21.80 12.88
CA MET A 237 3.88 21.01 12.28
C MET A 237 3.47 21.49 10.89
N LYS A 238 3.45 22.81 10.68
CA LYS A 238 3.20 23.39 9.36
C LYS A 238 4.31 23.03 8.39
N GLN A 239 5.57 23.14 8.80
CA GLN A 239 6.71 22.77 7.97
C GLN A 239 6.68 21.30 7.57
N GLU A 240 6.45 20.38 8.51
CA GLU A 240 6.32 18.94 8.24
C GLU A 240 5.22 18.63 7.22
N ALA A 241 4.06 19.29 7.33
CA ALA A 241 2.96 19.11 6.39
C ALA A 241 3.28 19.70 5.00
N THR A 242 3.98 20.83 4.94
CA THR A 242 4.45 21.43 3.68
C THR A 242 5.46 20.51 2.99
N ASP A 243 6.41 19.96 3.72
CA ASP A 243 7.40 19.01 3.17
C ASP A 243 6.69 17.76 2.60
N ALA A 244 5.72 17.20 3.34
CA ALA A 244 4.90 16.07 2.87
C ALA A 244 4.06 16.42 1.62
N TYR A 245 3.58 17.65 1.50
CA TYR A 245 2.87 18.13 0.31
C TYR A 245 3.78 18.21 -0.92
N LEU A 246 4.98 18.73 -0.75
CA LEU A 246 5.98 18.83 -1.83
C LEU A 246 6.41 17.43 -2.29
N ASP A 247 6.66 16.51 -1.35
CA ASP A 247 6.99 15.12 -1.66
C ASP A 247 5.86 14.42 -2.43
N MET A 248 4.60 14.67 -2.03
CA MET A 248 3.44 14.13 -2.74
C MET A 248 3.32 14.70 -4.16
N GLN A 249 3.48 16.02 -4.34
CA GLN A 249 3.44 16.64 -5.67
C GLN A 249 4.54 16.09 -6.57
N THR A 250 5.79 16.06 -6.07
CA THR A 250 6.94 15.51 -6.82
C THR A 250 6.68 14.06 -7.24
N ASN A 251 6.10 13.24 -6.35
CA ASN A 251 5.76 11.86 -6.69
C ASN A 251 4.64 11.78 -7.74
N ASN A 252 3.61 12.62 -7.64
CA ASN A 252 2.52 12.67 -8.61
C ASN A 252 3.01 13.10 -9.99
N ASP A 253 3.88 14.11 -10.06
CA ASP A 253 4.48 14.56 -11.31
C ASP A 253 5.31 13.45 -11.96
N ARG A 254 6.13 12.74 -11.16
CA ARG A 254 6.91 11.59 -11.63
C ARG A 254 6.01 10.48 -12.18
N LEU A 255 4.94 10.12 -11.47
CA LEU A 255 3.99 9.11 -11.92
C LEU A 255 3.26 9.53 -13.20
N SER A 256 2.91 10.82 -13.33
CA SER A 256 2.30 11.38 -14.53
C SER A 256 3.25 11.33 -15.74
N MET A 257 4.51 11.73 -15.56
CA MET A 257 5.54 11.64 -16.61
C MET A 257 5.78 10.19 -17.04
N MET A 258 5.89 9.27 -16.08
CA MET A 258 6.05 7.85 -16.35
C MET A 258 4.85 7.32 -17.16
N LYS A 259 3.62 7.60 -16.73
CA LYS A 259 2.40 7.21 -17.43
C LYS A 259 2.40 7.72 -18.87
N SER A 260 2.70 9.01 -19.08
CA SER A 260 2.75 9.64 -20.41
C SER A 260 3.81 9.01 -21.33
N ALA A 261 4.96 8.59 -20.80
CA ALA A 261 5.97 7.88 -21.57
C ALA A 261 5.44 6.55 -22.10
N TYR A 262 4.76 5.77 -21.26
CA TYR A 262 4.15 4.50 -21.69
C TYR A 262 2.91 4.68 -22.58
N GLU A 263 2.13 5.73 -22.40
CA GLU A 263 1.05 6.11 -23.33
C GLU A 263 1.60 6.38 -24.73
N SER A 264 2.77 7.00 -24.82
CA SER A 264 3.46 7.23 -26.10
C SER A 264 3.90 5.90 -26.76
N LEU A 265 4.40 4.94 -25.98
CA LEU A 265 4.75 3.59 -26.47
C LEU A 265 3.48 2.81 -26.89
N ALA A 266 2.39 2.98 -26.17
CA ALA A 266 1.12 2.32 -26.44
C ALA A 266 0.32 2.95 -27.61
N ALA A 267 0.65 4.15 -28.06
CA ALA A 267 -0.12 4.92 -29.04
C ALA A 267 -0.37 4.18 -30.39
N THR A 268 0.51 3.24 -30.74
CA THR A 268 0.39 2.42 -31.97
C THR A 268 -0.23 1.04 -31.72
N THR A 269 -0.68 0.77 -30.52
CA THR A 269 -1.27 -0.50 -30.08
C THR A 269 -2.79 -0.39 -29.97
N ARG A 270 -3.45 -1.51 -29.66
CA ARG A 270 -4.90 -1.57 -29.41
C ARG A 270 -5.27 -1.52 -27.94
N LEU A 271 -4.30 -1.25 -27.07
CA LEU A 271 -4.54 -1.08 -25.64
C LEU A 271 -5.44 0.14 -25.39
N GLU A 272 -6.39 0.02 -24.48
CA GLU A 272 -7.34 1.09 -24.15
C GLU A 272 -6.69 2.22 -23.36
N GLY A 273 -5.57 1.97 -22.68
CA GLY A 273 -4.85 2.96 -21.92
C GLY A 273 -3.72 2.38 -21.08
N VAL A 274 -3.04 3.27 -20.40
CA VAL A 274 -1.97 2.94 -19.43
C VAL A 274 -2.42 3.37 -18.05
N GLU A 275 -2.28 2.49 -17.08
CA GLU A 275 -2.66 2.73 -15.68
C GLU A 275 -1.52 2.40 -14.71
N ILE A 276 -1.54 3.06 -13.56
CA ILE A 276 -0.71 2.73 -12.42
C ILE A 276 -1.66 2.26 -11.31
N PRO A 277 -1.69 0.95 -10.98
CA PRO A 277 -2.68 0.41 -10.05
C PRO A 277 -2.50 0.95 -8.64
N GLN A 278 -3.60 1.14 -7.92
CA GLN A 278 -3.55 1.40 -6.48
C GLN A 278 -3.06 0.15 -5.75
N GLY A 279 -2.24 0.34 -4.70
CA GLY A 279 -1.57 -0.74 -4.03
C GLY A 279 -2.37 -1.42 -2.90
N ASP A 280 -2.09 -2.71 -2.65
CA ASP A 280 -2.46 -3.45 -1.44
C ASP A 280 -1.21 -4.12 -0.84
N TYR A 281 -0.48 -3.38 -0.01
CA TYR A 281 0.72 -3.90 0.64
C TYR A 281 0.42 -5.03 1.63
N GLY A 282 -0.74 -5.03 2.26
CA GLY A 282 -1.16 -6.10 3.16
C GLY A 282 -1.33 -7.44 2.44
N MET A 283 -1.89 -7.43 1.23
CA MET A 283 -1.99 -8.63 0.39
C MET A 283 -0.60 -9.12 -0.04
N PHE A 284 0.28 -8.21 -0.49
CA PHE A 284 1.66 -8.56 -0.83
C PHE A 284 2.38 -9.27 0.32
N LEU A 285 2.29 -8.72 1.55
CA LEU A 285 2.94 -9.33 2.72
C LEU A 285 2.39 -10.73 3.03
N ARG A 286 1.08 -10.94 2.90
CA ARG A 286 0.46 -12.26 3.10
C ARG A 286 0.99 -13.28 2.10
N VAL A 287 1.02 -12.91 0.81
CA VAL A 287 1.54 -13.79 -0.26
C VAL A 287 3.02 -14.07 -0.07
N LYS A 288 3.83 -13.05 0.18
CA LYS A 288 5.27 -13.20 0.43
C LYS A 288 5.57 -14.07 1.64
N SER A 289 4.85 -13.89 2.75
CA SER A 289 5.03 -14.70 3.96
C SER A 289 4.71 -16.17 3.70
N ALA A 290 3.63 -16.46 2.98
CA ALA A 290 3.26 -17.83 2.61
C ALA A 290 4.30 -18.51 1.68
N LEU A 291 4.99 -17.74 0.85
CA LEU A 291 5.96 -18.22 -0.14
C LEU A 291 7.43 -17.99 0.26
N SER A 292 7.73 -17.68 1.52
CA SER A 292 9.09 -17.36 1.98
C SER A 292 10.11 -18.46 1.69
N GLY A 293 9.73 -19.73 1.88
CA GLY A 293 10.55 -20.90 1.56
C GLY A 293 10.85 -21.04 0.05
N PRO A 294 9.82 -21.14 -0.82
CA PRO A 294 9.99 -21.16 -2.27
C PRO A 294 10.84 -20.00 -2.81
N ILE A 295 10.58 -18.76 -2.39
CA ILE A 295 11.34 -17.57 -2.82
C ILE A 295 12.82 -17.72 -2.46
N SER A 296 13.13 -18.11 -1.22
CA SER A 296 14.50 -18.29 -0.76
C SER A 296 15.24 -19.38 -1.55
N ASN A 297 14.56 -20.48 -1.84
CA ASN A 297 15.12 -21.60 -2.59
C ASN A 297 15.43 -21.21 -4.04
N VAL A 298 14.52 -20.50 -4.73
CA VAL A 298 14.75 -20.03 -6.10
C VAL A 298 15.94 -19.06 -6.14
N LYS A 299 15.99 -18.09 -5.22
CA LYS A 299 17.10 -17.14 -5.11
C LYS A 299 18.45 -17.85 -4.94
N ASN A 300 18.51 -18.80 -4.02
CA ASN A 300 19.77 -19.53 -3.76
C ASN A 300 20.25 -20.33 -4.97
N GLN A 301 19.33 -21.00 -5.67
CA GLN A 301 19.71 -21.76 -6.87
C GLN A 301 20.19 -20.84 -8.01
N LEU A 302 19.49 -19.75 -8.29
CA LEU A 302 19.88 -18.83 -9.35
C LEU A 302 21.19 -18.11 -9.03
N ARG A 303 21.47 -17.78 -7.76
CA ARG A 303 22.77 -17.24 -7.34
C ARG A 303 23.90 -18.25 -7.57
N GLN A 304 23.67 -19.53 -7.31
CA GLN A 304 24.67 -20.58 -7.59
C GLN A 304 24.98 -20.68 -9.08
N VAL A 305 23.96 -20.58 -9.93
CA VAL A 305 24.11 -20.59 -11.38
C VAL A 305 24.92 -19.41 -11.89
N ARG A 306 24.69 -18.21 -11.38
CA ARG A 306 25.41 -16.98 -11.79
C ARG A 306 26.85 -16.93 -11.29
N ASN A 307 27.18 -17.66 -10.25
CA ASN A 307 28.54 -17.73 -9.71
C ASN A 307 29.41 -18.80 -10.40
N VAL A 308 29.00 -19.32 -11.55
CA VAL A 308 29.86 -20.18 -12.36
C VAL A 308 30.99 -19.32 -12.95
N LEU A 309 32.20 -19.69 -12.62
CA LEU A 309 33.40 -19.03 -13.15
C LEU A 309 33.57 -19.42 -14.63
N ASP A 310 33.57 -18.44 -15.50
CA ASP A 310 33.91 -18.64 -16.90
C ASP A 310 35.45 -18.66 -17.08
N GLU A 311 35.92 -19.62 -17.86
CA GLU A 311 37.31 -19.71 -18.24
C GLU A 311 37.58 -18.75 -19.40
N THR A 312 38.27 -17.65 -19.11
CA THR A 312 38.75 -16.72 -20.16
C THR A 312 40.16 -17.06 -20.56
N GLY A 313 40.38 -17.42 -21.83
CA GLY A 313 41.67 -17.71 -22.40
C GLY A 313 42.44 -16.47 -22.89
N GLY A 314 43.70 -16.62 -23.23
CA GLY A 314 44.50 -15.53 -23.82
C GLY A 314 45.15 -14.60 -22.78
N HIS A 315 45.42 -15.08 -21.59
CA HIS A 315 46.10 -14.33 -20.52
C HIS A 315 47.59 -14.71 -20.43
N GLU A 316 48.42 -13.78 -19.95
CA GLU A 316 49.85 -14.01 -19.70
C GLU A 316 50.13 -14.67 -18.34
N GLY A 317 49.09 -15.00 -17.56
CA GLY A 317 49.24 -15.69 -16.28
C GLY A 317 47.89 -16.20 -15.76
N GLY A 318 47.90 -17.39 -15.18
CA GLY A 318 46.72 -18.12 -14.71
C GLY A 318 46.97 -19.62 -14.72
N GLN A 319 45.96 -20.43 -15.00
CA GLN A 319 46.09 -21.86 -15.25
C GLN A 319 46.50 -22.05 -16.71
N LEU A 320 47.51 -22.91 -16.99
CA LEU A 320 47.98 -23.15 -18.33
C LEU A 320 46.91 -23.83 -19.19
N ASP A 321 46.54 -23.18 -20.31
CA ASP A 321 45.73 -23.83 -21.36
C ASP A 321 46.62 -24.77 -22.17
N LEU A 322 46.53 -26.06 -21.87
CA LEU A 322 47.37 -27.06 -22.49
C LEU A 322 47.21 -27.17 -24.03
N PRO A 323 45.99 -27.16 -24.59
CA PRO A 323 45.77 -27.12 -26.03
C PRO A 323 46.40 -25.90 -26.70
N GLU A 324 46.17 -24.70 -26.16
CA GLU A 324 46.72 -23.45 -26.71
C GLU A 324 48.26 -23.42 -26.58
N ALA A 325 48.79 -23.83 -25.43
CA ALA A 325 50.24 -23.92 -25.22
C ALA A 325 50.90 -24.92 -26.20
N MET A 326 50.26 -26.07 -26.47
CA MET A 326 50.76 -27.03 -27.48
C MET A 326 50.75 -26.44 -28.91
N GLN A 327 49.69 -25.66 -29.25
CA GLN A 327 49.61 -25.00 -30.53
C GLN A 327 50.70 -23.91 -30.71
N VAL A 328 50.95 -23.13 -29.67
CA VAL A 328 52.02 -22.11 -29.68
C VAL A 328 53.39 -22.75 -29.82
N VAL A 329 53.65 -23.86 -29.11
CA VAL A 329 54.92 -24.61 -29.25
C VAL A 329 55.07 -25.24 -30.65
N ALA A 330 53.98 -25.84 -31.17
CA ALA A 330 54.02 -26.48 -32.51
C ALA A 330 54.16 -25.46 -33.64
N SER A 331 53.58 -24.29 -33.53
CA SER A 331 53.66 -23.20 -34.52
C SER A 331 54.95 -22.34 -34.41
N LYS A 332 55.76 -22.56 -33.36
CA LYS A 332 56.91 -21.73 -32.99
C LYS A 332 56.58 -20.24 -32.84
N ALA A 333 55.31 -19.92 -32.48
CA ALA A 333 54.88 -18.57 -32.25
C ALA A 333 55.48 -18.02 -30.94
N ARG A 334 55.79 -16.72 -30.90
CA ARG A 334 56.29 -16.03 -29.71
C ARG A 334 55.09 -15.35 -29.01
N ARG A 335 54.17 -16.16 -28.44
CA ARG A 335 53.01 -15.69 -27.64
C ARG A 335 53.17 -16.23 -26.21
N SER A 336 52.84 -15.38 -25.22
CA SER A 336 52.86 -15.71 -23.79
C SER A 336 51.45 -15.83 -23.20
N ASP A 337 50.42 -15.51 -23.98
CA ASP A 337 49.03 -15.46 -23.62
C ASP A 337 48.31 -16.83 -23.69
N VAL A 338 48.96 -17.85 -23.12
CA VAL A 338 48.52 -19.26 -23.12
C VAL A 338 47.90 -19.72 -21.79
N PHE A 339 47.45 -18.77 -21.01
CA PHE A 339 46.86 -19.07 -19.72
C PHE A 339 45.37 -18.75 -19.73
N VAL A 340 44.61 -19.56 -18.98
CA VAL A 340 43.19 -19.38 -18.67
C VAL A 340 43.07 -18.79 -17.28
N ARG A 341 42.23 -17.78 -17.12
CA ARG A 341 41.80 -17.29 -15.82
C ARG A 341 40.35 -17.62 -15.61
N LEU A 342 40.03 -18.02 -14.40
CA LEU A 342 38.66 -18.12 -13.94
C LEU A 342 38.21 -16.72 -13.54
N GLU A 343 37.47 -16.08 -14.40
CA GLU A 343 36.90 -14.74 -14.13
C GLU A 343 35.39 -14.82 -14.02
N ASN A 344 34.86 -14.13 -13.03
CA ASN A 344 33.40 -13.91 -12.93
C ASN A 344 33.03 -12.83 -13.98
N VAL A 345 32.74 -13.22 -15.19
CA VAL A 345 32.18 -12.33 -16.20
C VAL A 345 30.70 -12.11 -15.91
N HIS A 346 30.39 -11.13 -15.07
CA HIS A 346 29.03 -10.71 -14.85
C HIS A 346 28.51 -9.90 -16.05
N LYS A 347 27.76 -10.55 -16.92
CA LYS A 347 27.01 -9.86 -17.96
C LYS A 347 25.88 -9.06 -17.30
N GLU A 348 25.73 -7.79 -17.67
CA GLU A 348 24.61 -6.97 -17.19
C GLU A 348 23.32 -7.42 -17.87
N GLU A 349 22.35 -7.81 -17.06
CA GLU A 349 21.03 -8.25 -17.53
C GLU A 349 19.97 -7.17 -17.28
N ALA A 350 19.09 -6.95 -18.26
CA ALA A 350 17.87 -6.19 -18.06
C ALA A 350 16.65 -7.11 -18.20
N TRP A 351 15.77 -7.07 -17.20
CA TRP A 351 14.58 -7.93 -17.13
C TRP A 351 13.29 -7.13 -17.26
N ALA A 352 12.39 -7.58 -18.13
CA ALA A 352 11.01 -7.13 -18.14
C ALA A 352 10.07 -8.31 -17.86
N ILE A 353 9.26 -8.20 -16.81
CA ILE A 353 8.33 -9.24 -16.39
C ILE A 353 6.92 -8.79 -16.73
N MET A 354 6.21 -9.58 -17.51
CA MET A 354 4.83 -9.32 -17.93
C MET A 354 3.90 -10.34 -17.28
N ILE A 355 2.87 -9.87 -16.60
CA ILE A 355 1.88 -10.68 -15.91
C ILE A 355 0.52 -10.51 -16.61
N ASP A 356 -0.01 -11.59 -17.12
CA ASP A 356 -1.37 -11.62 -17.65
C ASP A 356 -2.39 -11.39 -16.53
N ALA A 357 -3.22 -10.38 -16.69
CA ALA A 357 -4.29 -10.00 -15.79
C ALA A 357 -5.67 -10.13 -16.46
N SER A 358 -5.80 -11.01 -17.44
CA SER A 358 -7.06 -11.27 -18.15
C SER A 358 -8.03 -12.11 -17.33
N LYS A 359 -9.28 -12.13 -17.75
CA LYS A 359 -10.35 -12.88 -17.08
C LYS A 359 -10.17 -14.40 -17.17
N SER A 360 -9.53 -14.93 -18.22
CA SER A 360 -9.29 -16.38 -18.39
C SER A 360 -8.49 -16.97 -17.23
N ILE A 361 -7.52 -16.22 -16.73
CA ILE A 361 -6.64 -16.64 -15.65
C ILE A 361 -7.22 -16.36 -14.23
N SER A 362 -8.44 -15.86 -14.13
CA SER A 362 -9.05 -15.44 -12.85
C SER A 362 -9.22 -16.59 -11.85
N SER A 363 -9.41 -17.83 -12.32
CA SER A 363 -9.49 -19.04 -11.48
C SER A 363 -8.19 -19.31 -10.74
N PHE A 364 -7.06 -18.81 -11.22
CA PHE A 364 -5.70 -18.97 -10.70
C PHE A 364 -5.12 -17.68 -10.13
N SER A 365 -6.00 -16.77 -9.71
CA SER A 365 -5.60 -15.43 -9.23
C SER A 365 -4.58 -15.47 -8.06
N HIS A 366 -4.69 -16.47 -7.20
CA HIS A 366 -3.77 -16.64 -6.06
C HIS A 366 -2.39 -17.11 -6.54
N GLU A 367 -2.35 -18.05 -7.47
CA GLU A 367 -1.16 -18.62 -8.08
C GLU A 367 -0.42 -17.55 -8.89
N VAL A 368 -1.14 -16.77 -9.70
CA VAL A 368 -0.59 -15.63 -10.46
C VAL A 368 0.08 -14.62 -9.53
N LYS A 369 -0.58 -14.21 -8.45
CA LYS A 369 0.01 -13.29 -7.47
C LYS A 369 1.23 -13.91 -6.79
N GLY A 370 1.19 -15.19 -6.50
CA GLY A 370 2.30 -15.94 -5.91
C GLY A 370 3.51 -15.99 -6.84
N ILE A 371 3.30 -16.33 -8.11
CA ILE A 371 4.35 -16.38 -9.14
C ILE A 371 4.93 -14.98 -9.38
N ALA A 372 4.07 -13.96 -9.54
CA ALA A 372 4.48 -12.59 -9.72
C ALA A 372 5.31 -12.07 -8.52
N THR A 373 4.90 -12.40 -7.28
CA THR A 373 5.64 -12.04 -6.07
C THR A 373 7.01 -12.74 -6.04
N CYS A 374 7.06 -14.03 -6.39
CA CYS A 374 8.30 -14.79 -6.44
C CYS A 374 9.26 -14.20 -7.49
N LEU A 375 8.77 -13.94 -8.71
CA LEU A 375 9.56 -13.32 -9.78
C LEU A 375 10.08 -11.93 -9.41
N GLY A 376 9.24 -11.08 -8.78
CA GLY A 376 9.66 -9.75 -8.33
C GLY A 376 10.75 -9.79 -7.26
N GLU A 377 10.61 -10.69 -6.29
CA GLU A 377 11.63 -10.90 -5.25
C GLU A 377 12.93 -11.48 -5.81
N VAL A 378 12.82 -12.36 -6.82
CA VAL A 378 13.97 -12.97 -7.50
C VAL A 378 14.68 -11.93 -8.39
N ALA A 379 13.94 -11.17 -9.20
CA ALA A 379 14.51 -10.14 -10.05
C ALA A 379 15.25 -9.07 -9.23
N ASN A 380 14.64 -8.63 -8.13
CA ASN A 380 15.27 -7.66 -7.23
C ASN A 380 16.56 -8.16 -6.55
N ASP A 381 16.72 -9.46 -6.45
CA ASP A 381 17.92 -10.08 -5.84
C ASP A 381 19.02 -10.36 -6.86
N LEU A 382 18.63 -10.74 -8.07
CA LEU A 382 19.56 -11.17 -9.12
C LEU A 382 20.04 -10.02 -10.00
N VAL A 383 19.16 -9.11 -10.37
CA VAL A 383 19.52 -8.00 -11.25
C VAL A 383 20.35 -7.00 -10.45
N SER A 384 21.57 -6.75 -10.94
CA SER A 384 22.59 -6.00 -10.19
C SER A 384 22.20 -4.55 -9.89
N LYS A 385 21.36 -3.95 -10.74
CA LYS A 385 20.93 -2.55 -10.61
C LYS A 385 19.40 -2.49 -10.53
N PRO A 386 18.82 -1.72 -9.59
CA PRO A 386 17.36 -1.59 -9.45
C PRO A 386 16.66 -1.08 -10.72
N ASP A 387 17.35 -0.28 -11.53
CA ASP A 387 16.87 0.33 -12.78
C ASP A 387 17.01 -0.59 -14.01
N GLN A 388 17.45 -1.81 -13.82
CA GLN A 388 17.60 -2.82 -14.88
C GLN A 388 16.45 -3.85 -14.89
N TRP A 389 15.42 -3.68 -14.06
CA TRP A 389 14.27 -4.56 -14.17
C TRP A 389 12.94 -3.83 -13.93
N ALA A 390 11.92 -4.30 -14.63
CA ALA A 390 10.56 -3.77 -14.54
C ALA A 390 9.54 -4.89 -14.49
N MET A 391 8.34 -4.58 -14.00
CA MET A 391 7.21 -5.50 -13.95
C MET A 391 5.93 -4.77 -14.38
N TYR A 392 5.16 -5.44 -15.22
CA TYR A 392 3.93 -4.93 -15.79
C TYR A 392 2.83 -5.97 -15.65
N SER A 393 1.58 -5.53 -15.56
CA SER A 393 0.43 -6.38 -15.83
C SER A 393 -0.37 -5.86 -17.02
N PHE A 394 -1.09 -6.73 -17.67
CA PHE A 394 -1.84 -6.35 -18.85
C PHE A 394 -3.12 -7.18 -19.02
N ASN A 395 -4.12 -6.54 -19.57
CA ASN A 395 -5.33 -7.13 -20.10
C ASN A 395 -5.72 -6.37 -21.38
N ASN A 396 -6.84 -5.65 -21.46
CA ASN A 396 -7.10 -4.63 -22.47
C ASN A 396 -6.46 -3.26 -22.10
N THR A 397 -6.01 -3.12 -20.86
CA THR A 397 -5.27 -1.97 -20.34
C THR A 397 -3.85 -2.41 -19.96
N PHE A 398 -2.88 -1.53 -20.09
CA PHE A 398 -1.50 -1.77 -19.67
C PHE A 398 -1.26 -1.16 -18.29
N GLU A 399 -0.83 -1.98 -17.33
CA GLU A 399 -0.64 -1.54 -15.96
C GLU A 399 0.85 -1.58 -15.56
N ILE A 400 1.37 -0.49 -15.02
CA ILE A 400 2.76 -0.38 -14.55
C ILE A 400 2.82 -0.78 -13.07
N VAL A 401 3.31 -1.98 -12.78
CA VAL A 401 3.51 -2.47 -11.41
C VAL A 401 4.81 -1.93 -10.82
N LYS A 402 5.92 -2.04 -11.56
CA LYS A 402 7.21 -1.42 -11.26
C LYS A 402 7.87 -0.99 -12.58
N ASP A 403 8.17 0.27 -12.71
CA ASP A 403 8.97 0.76 -13.83
C ASP A 403 10.47 0.54 -13.61
N PHE A 404 11.27 0.60 -14.69
CA PHE A 404 12.72 0.56 -14.63
C PHE A 404 13.29 1.68 -13.74
N GLU A 405 12.71 2.86 -13.77
CA GLU A 405 13.16 4.03 -12.98
C GLU A 405 12.63 4.06 -11.54
N GLU A 406 11.95 3.01 -11.11
CA GLU A 406 11.43 2.89 -9.75
C GLU A 406 12.23 1.88 -8.93
N ASP A 407 12.37 2.18 -7.64
CA ASP A 407 12.86 1.20 -6.67
C ASP A 407 11.78 0.15 -6.35
N TYR A 408 12.21 -1.07 -6.01
CA TYR A 408 11.32 -2.10 -5.50
C TYR A 408 10.98 -1.85 -4.03
N ALA A 409 10.30 -0.74 -3.79
CA ALA A 409 9.90 -0.22 -2.48
C ALA A 409 8.48 -0.67 -2.06
N ILE A 410 7.97 -0.11 -0.97
CA ILE A 410 6.62 -0.43 -0.45
C ILE A 410 5.54 -0.14 -1.48
N THR A 411 5.65 0.95 -2.23
CA THR A 411 4.67 1.38 -3.24
C THR A 411 4.56 0.40 -4.40
N THR A 412 5.69 -0.03 -4.99
CA THR A 412 5.71 -1.01 -6.09
C THR A 412 5.27 -2.41 -5.62
N LYS A 413 5.69 -2.83 -4.42
CA LYS A 413 5.22 -4.07 -3.77
C LYS A 413 3.71 -4.05 -3.50
N ALA A 414 3.17 -2.90 -3.11
CA ALA A 414 1.74 -2.74 -2.91
C ALA A 414 0.96 -2.90 -4.23
N ARG A 415 1.43 -2.34 -5.35
CA ARG A 415 0.82 -2.52 -6.67
C ARG A 415 0.78 -3.99 -7.08
N LEU A 416 1.84 -4.75 -6.79
CA LEU A 416 1.87 -6.18 -7.03
C LEU A 416 0.82 -6.94 -6.20
N GLY A 417 0.61 -6.56 -4.95
CA GLY A 417 -0.46 -7.11 -4.10
C GLY A 417 -1.87 -6.81 -4.62
N ALA A 418 -2.04 -5.71 -5.37
CA ALA A 418 -3.32 -5.25 -5.90
C ALA A 418 -3.70 -5.88 -7.26
N LEU A 419 -2.84 -6.71 -7.87
CA LEU A 419 -3.13 -7.37 -9.16
C LEU A 419 -4.52 -8.02 -9.16
N THR A 420 -5.33 -7.71 -10.17
CA THR A 420 -6.69 -8.25 -10.32
C THR A 420 -6.92 -8.63 -11.77
N GLN A 421 -7.58 -9.77 -11.98
CA GLN A 421 -7.85 -10.32 -13.31
C GLN A 421 -9.17 -9.77 -13.84
N ARG A 422 -9.12 -9.17 -15.06
CA ARG A 422 -10.29 -8.53 -15.73
C ARG A 422 -10.11 -8.59 -17.24
N ASN A 423 -11.22 -8.47 -17.95
CA ASN A 423 -11.25 -8.21 -19.39
C ASN A 423 -10.55 -9.25 -20.28
N MET A 424 -10.18 -8.86 -21.50
CA MET A 424 -9.55 -9.66 -22.53
C MET A 424 -8.02 -9.52 -22.50
N THR A 425 -7.31 -10.36 -23.24
CA THR A 425 -5.84 -10.37 -23.30
C THR A 425 -5.36 -9.79 -24.63
N LEU A 426 -4.79 -8.58 -24.62
CA LEU A 426 -4.13 -7.96 -25.77
C LEU A 426 -2.61 -8.22 -25.72
N LEU A 427 -2.21 -9.49 -25.64
CA LEU A 427 -0.83 -9.92 -25.41
C LEU A 427 0.18 -9.35 -26.42
N PRO A 428 -0.01 -9.43 -27.76
CA PRO A 428 0.99 -8.90 -28.72
C PRO A 428 1.19 -7.40 -28.57
N ASP A 429 0.11 -6.67 -28.27
CA ASP A 429 0.13 -5.23 -28.09
C ASP A 429 0.92 -4.84 -26.84
N ALA A 430 0.67 -5.52 -25.71
CA ALA A 430 1.41 -5.33 -24.46
C ALA A 430 2.90 -5.69 -24.62
N MET A 431 3.23 -6.78 -25.32
CA MET A 431 4.63 -7.17 -25.60
C MET A 431 5.40 -6.08 -26.36
N ARG A 432 4.77 -5.38 -27.30
CA ARG A 432 5.39 -4.27 -28.04
C ARG A 432 5.74 -3.09 -27.13
N VAL A 433 4.83 -2.73 -26.25
CA VAL A 433 5.06 -1.66 -25.26
C VAL A 433 6.26 -2.01 -24.37
N VAL A 434 6.28 -3.22 -23.83
CA VAL A 434 7.38 -3.69 -22.97
C VAL A 434 8.69 -3.78 -23.72
N GLN A 435 8.68 -4.27 -24.98
CA GLN A 435 9.88 -4.30 -25.82
C GLN A 435 10.44 -2.89 -26.07
N GLY A 436 9.56 -1.90 -26.28
CA GLY A 436 9.97 -0.50 -26.43
C GLY A 436 10.68 0.03 -25.19
N ALA A 437 10.15 -0.25 -24.00
CA ALA A 437 10.76 0.12 -22.74
C ALA A 437 12.08 -0.63 -22.49
N LEU A 438 12.11 -1.94 -22.71
CA LEU A 438 13.29 -2.78 -22.50
C LEU A 438 14.43 -2.44 -23.47
N ALA A 439 14.12 -2.10 -24.71
CA ALA A 439 15.10 -1.73 -25.73
C ALA A 439 15.86 -0.43 -25.39
N SER A 440 15.30 0.43 -24.56
CA SER A 440 15.94 1.66 -24.09
C SER A 440 17.04 1.40 -23.04
N LYS A 441 17.12 0.19 -22.47
CA LYS A 441 18.08 -0.14 -21.41
C LYS A 441 19.41 -0.61 -21.98
N SER A 442 20.49 -0.06 -21.42
CA SER A 442 21.86 -0.49 -21.74
C SER A 442 22.19 -1.73 -20.91
N ALA A 443 22.09 -2.90 -21.52
CA ALA A 443 22.43 -4.18 -20.91
C ALA A 443 22.99 -5.13 -21.97
N ASP A 444 23.88 -6.04 -21.54
CA ASP A 444 24.45 -7.06 -22.42
C ASP A 444 23.38 -8.06 -22.86
N ILE A 445 22.46 -8.36 -21.96
CA ILE A 445 21.38 -9.33 -22.15
C ILE A 445 20.06 -8.70 -21.76
N ARG A 446 19.06 -8.78 -22.65
CA ARG A 446 17.68 -8.36 -22.39
C ARG A 446 16.79 -9.57 -22.32
N ILE A 447 16.04 -9.71 -21.23
CA ILE A 447 15.17 -10.85 -20.97
C ILE A 447 13.73 -10.34 -20.76
N LEU A 448 12.79 -10.89 -21.51
CA LEU A 448 11.36 -10.68 -21.33
C LEU A 448 10.73 -11.98 -20.82
N VAL A 449 10.19 -11.93 -19.61
CA VAL A 449 9.48 -13.05 -18.97
C VAL A 449 7.99 -12.79 -19.08
N LEU A 450 7.26 -13.66 -19.77
CA LEU A 450 5.80 -13.60 -19.85
C LEU A 450 5.17 -14.65 -18.96
N VAL A 451 4.21 -14.25 -18.13
CA VAL A 451 3.38 -15.14 -17.30
C VAL A 451 1.94 -15.05 -17.81
N SER A 452 1.43 -16.12 -18.43
CA SER A 452 0.09 -16.14 -19.05
C SER A 452 -0.45 -17.58 -19.13
N ASP A 453 -1.73 -17.75 -19.41
CA ASP A 453 -2.31 -19.05 -19.80
C ASP A 453 -2.06 -19.38 -21.30
N GLY A 454 -1.48 -18.43 -22.04
CA GLY A 454 -1.12 -18.60 -23.45
C GLY A 454 -2.23 -18.33 -24.46
N PHE A 455 -3.47 -18.00 -24.02
CA PHE A 455 -4.60 -17.75 -24.90
C PHE A 455 -4.77 -16.26 -25.23
N PRO A 456 -4.22 -15.75 -26.35
CA PRO A 456 -4.45 -14.37 -26.74
C PRO A 456 -5.89 -14.22 -27.22
N THR A 457 -6.63 -13.27 -26.61
CA THR A 457 -8.01 -12.92 -26.97
C THR A 457 -8.09 -11.43 -27.32
N GLY A 458 -9.17 -10.98 -27.92
CA GLY A 458 -9.39 -9.55 -28.13
C GLY A 458 -9.77 -9.18 -29.57
N TYR A 459 -9.09 -9.71 -30.57
CA TYR A 459 -9.43 -9.43 -31.98
C TYR A 459 -9.07 -10.58 -32.90
N GLU A 460 -9.69 -10.60 -34.09
CA GLU A 460 -9.45 -11.62 -35.11
C GLU A 460 -7.98 -11.59 -35.58
N GLY A 461 -7.35 -12.75 -35.66
CA GLY A 461 -5.96 -12.89 -36.11
C GLY A 461 -4.89 -12.57 -35.04
N ILE A 462 -5.27 -12.33 -33.78
CA ILE A 462 -4.36 -12.02 -32.71
C ILE A 462 -3.26 -13.08 -32.50
N GLY A 463 -3.56 -14.36 -32.67
CA GLY A 463 -2.57 -15.45 -32.59
C GLY A 463 -1.46 -15.33 -33.65
N LYS A 464 -1.82 -14.99 -34.91
CA LYS A 464 -0.82 -14.71 -35.97
C LYS A 464 0.04 -13.51 -35.60
N LYS A 465 -0.61 -12.46 -35.05
CA LYS A 465 0.10 -11.26 -34.60
C LYS A 465 1.05 -11.54 -33.46
N LEU A 466 0.68 -12.44 -32.55
CA LEU A 466 1.57 -12.88 -31.45
C LEU A 466 2.82 -13.54 -31.99
N VAL A 467 2.69 -14.48 -32.94
CA VAL A 467 3.83 -15.15 -33.57
C VAL A 467 4.76 -14.14 -34.29
N GLU A 468 4.17 -13.18 -35.01
CA GLU A 468 4.95 -12.10 -35.64
C GLU A 468 5.70 -11.26 -34.60
N THR A 469 5.02 -10.85 -33.53
CA THR A 469 5.61 -10.03 -32.46
C THR A 469 6.74 -10.77 -31.74
N ILE A 470 6.58 -12.05 -31.41
CA ILE A 470 7.62 -12.87 -30.83
C ILE A 470 8.87 -12.93 -31.72
N LYS A 471 8.67 -13.13 -33.05
CA LYS A 471 9.78 -13.13 -34.02
C LYS A 471 10.47 -11.76 -34.13
N GLU A 472 9.71 -10.67 -34.11
CA GLU A 472 10.25 -9.31 -34.11
C GLU A 472 11.12 -9.05 -32.88
N ILE A 473 10.62 -9.41 -31.67
CA ILE A 473 11.33 -9.26 -30.41
C ILE A 473 12.60 -10.11 -30.35
N SER A 474 12.52 -11.39 -30.76
CA SER A 474 13.70 -12.27 -30.80
C SER A 474 14.76 -11.76 -31.76
N ARG A 475 14.38 -11.23 -32.93
CA ARG A 475 15.31 -10.64 -33.89
C ARG A 475 15.98 -9.36 -33.37
N SER A 476 15.37 -8.64 -32.44
CA SER A 476 15.97 -7.48 -31.79
C SER A 476 17.00 -7.85 -30.69
N GLY A 477 17.28 -9.13 -30.50
CA GLY A 477 18.24 -9.63 -29.51
C GLY A 477 17.67 -9.72 -28.08
N THR A 478 16.36 -9.66 -27.93
CA THR A 478 15.69 -9.88 -26.62
C THR A 478 15.35 -11.36 -26.47
N LEU A 479 15.76 -11.95 -25.38
CA LEU A 479 15.50 -13.33 -25.02
C LEU A 479 14.12 -13.45 -24.36
N LEU A 480 13.38 -14.51 -24.67
CA LEU A 480 12.00 -14.69 -24.24
C LEU A 480 11.87 -15.94 -23.39
N ILE A 481 11.23 -15.82 -22.20
CA ILE A 481 10.81 -16.95 -21.38
C ILE A 481 9.29 -16.91 -21.26
N GLY A 482 8.61 -17.99 -21.69
CA GLY A 482 7.19 -18.20 -21.50
C GLY A 482 6.94 -18.99 -20.21
N VAL A 483 6.10 -18.45 -19.32
CA VAL A 483 5.65 -19.11 -18.10
C VAL A 483 4.14 -19.36 -18.23
N GLY A 484 3.77 -20.60 -18.52
CA GLY A 484 2.39 -21.06 -18.61
C GLY A 484 1.79 -21.32 -17.24
N ILE A 485 0.59 -20.82 -16.98
CA ILE A 485 -0.14 -21.13 -15.74
C ILE A 485 -1.25 -22.14 -16.05
N ASN A 486 -1.09 -23.33 -15.53
CA ASN A 486 -2.00 -24.46 -15.77
C ASN A 486 -2.34 -24.70 -17.25
N SER A 487 -1.48 -24.25 -18.16
CA SER A 487 -1.68 -24.33 -19.59
C SER A 487 -0.39 -24.60 -20.33
N SER A 488 -0.40 -25.58 -21.23
CA SER A 488 0.70 -25.88 -22.13
C SER A 488 0.69 -25.07 -23.44
N GLU A 489 -0.32 -24.25 -23.66
CA GLU A 489 -0.43 -23.40 -24.87
C GLU A 489 0.79 -22.48 -25.06
N ILE A 490 1.45 -22.11 -23.95
CA ILE A 490 2.67 -21.29 -23.99
C ILE A 490 3.81 -21.97 -24.79
N GLU A 491 3.81 -23.31 -24.83
CA GLU A 491 4.82 -24.11 -25.54
C GLU A 491 4.77 -23.91 -27.06
N GLU A 492 3.57 -23.61 -27.59
CA GLU A 492 3.40 -23.36 -29.03
C GLU A 492 4.10 -22.08 -29.51
N TYR A 493 4.28 -21.13 -28.60
CA TYR A 493 4.77 -19.80 -28.93
C TYR A 493 6.22 -19.53 -28.49
N PHE A 494 6.67 -20.14 -27.38
CA PHE A 494 7.96 -19.83 -26.77
C PHE A 494 8.90 -21.03 -26.80
N THR A 495 10.07 -20.84 -27.41
CA THR A 495 11.13 -21.87 -27.45
C THR A 495 11.63 -22.22 -26.04
N VAL A 496 11.86 -21.20 -25.21
CA VAL A 496 12.18 -21.39 -23.79
C VAL A 496 10.92 -21.14 -22.98
N HIS A 497 10.43 -22.16 -22.32
CA HIS A 497 9.18 -22.08 -21.56
C HIS A 497 9.17 -22.99 -20.33
N CYS A 498 8.24 -22.72 -19.44
CA CYS A 498 7.88 -23.62 -18.35
C CYS A 498 6.40 -23.53 -18.02
N VAL A 499 5.80 -24.63 -17.60
CA VAL A 499 4.40 -24.67 -17.13
C VAL A 499 4.39 -24.83 -15.62
N LEU A 500 3.59 -24.03 -14.93
CA LEU A 500 3.47 -23.97 -13.49
C LEU A 500 2.01 -24.13 -13.06
N ASP A 501 1.72 -25.11 -12.20
CA ASP A 501 0.41 -25.25 -11.55
C ASP A 501 0.38 -24.52 -10.19
N SER A 502 1.55 -24.21 -9.64
CA SER A 502 1.68 -23.49 -8.38
C SER A 502 3.02 -22.75 -8.26
N PRO A 503 3.11 -21.70 -7.42
CA PRO A 503 4.37 -21.02 -7.13
C PRO A 503 5.47 -21.92 -6.56
N TYR A 504 5.12 -23.07 -5.97
CA TYR A 504 6.08 -24.02 -5.41
C TYR A 504 6.89 -24.76 -6.49
N GLN A 505 6.39 -24.82 -7.72
CA GLN A 505 7.09 -25.45 -8.83
C GLN A 505 8.15 -24.53 -9.47
N MET A 506 8.11 -23.24 -9.17
CA MET A 506 9.06 -22.22 -9.68
C MET A 506 10.53 -22.66 -9.55
N MET A 507 10.86 -23.33 -8.44
CA MET A 507 12.23 -23.77 -8.18
C MET A 507 12.73 -24.77 -9.23
N LYS A 508 11.89 -25.70 -9.66
CA LYS A 508 12.30 -26.75 -10.61
C LYS A 508 12.23 -26.28 -12.07
N THR A 509 11.13 -25.65 -12.42
CA THR A 509 10.77 -25.42 -13.83
C THR A 509 11.29 -24.09 -14.35
N PHE A 510 11.10 -23.00 -13.60
CA PHE A 510 11.59 -21.70 -14.02
C PHE A 510 13.12 -21.59 -14.00
N VAL A 511 13.76 -22.12 -12.95
CA VAL A 511 15.24 -22.16 -12.88
C VAL A 511 15.83 -22.96 -14.05
N LYS A 512 15.19 -24.08 -14.43
CA LYS A 512 15.60 -24.85 -15.59
C LYS A 512 15.47 -24.05 -16.90
N ALA A 513 14.33 -23.37 -17.10
CA ALA A 513 14.11 -22.53 -18.27
C ALA A 513 15.11 -21.36 -18.33
N TYR A 514 15.41 -20.73 -17.19
CA TYR A 514 16.45 -19.69 -17.12
C TYR A 514 17.85 -20.24 -17.45
N LEU A 515 18.20 -21.42 -16.96
CA LEU A 515 19.47 -22.10 -17.30
C LEU A 515 19.57 -22.42 -18.78
N GLU A 516 18.50 -22.93 -19.38
CA GLU A 516 18.43 -23.19 -20.82
C GLU A 516 18.65 -21.90 -21.60
N LEU A 517 17.99 -20.80 -21.19
CA LEU A 517 18.18 -19.49 -21.79
C LEU A 517 19.64 -19.03 -21.65
N SER A 518 20.23 -19.14 -20.45
CA SER A 518 21.60 -18.68 -20.18
C SER A 518 22.68 -19.48 -20.94
N SER A 519 22.36 -20.70 -21.38
CA SER A 519 23.26 -21.50 -22.23
C SER A 519 23.27 -21.07 -23.70
N MET A 520 22.41 -20.12 -24.11
CA MET A 520 22.33 -19.64 -25.50
C MET A 520 23.24 -18.46 -25.75
N PHE A 521 23.98 -17.96 -24.75
CA PHE A 521 24.92 -16.85 -24.80
C PHE A 521 26.13 -17.13 -23.87
#